data_35b0061d97f2c89fcbade5359915fb4c
#
_entry.id   35b0061d97f2c89fcbade5359915fb4c
#
_cell.length_a   1.000
_cell.length_b   1.000
_cell.length_c   1.000
_cell.angle_alpha   90.00
_cell.angle_beta   90.00
_cell.angle_gamma   90.00
#
_symmetry.space_group_name_H-M   'P 1'
#
loop_
_entity.id
_entity.type
_entity.pdbx_description
1 polymer ?
#
loop_
_entity_poly.entity_id
_entity_poly.type
_entity_poly.pdbx_seq_one_letter_code
_entity_poly.pdbx_strand_id
1 'polypeptide(L)'
;RKTCHRDLMEQYENPIEHACDLYEGQVFTTDGWRKPDGLCDSAWQTLSPFVMTLAHGGTNIYDGWMKNPASAMISCNDGFRPVSFLIETLEK
;
A
#
# COMPACT_ATOMS: atom_id res chain seq x y z
N ARG A 1 3.47 -2.83 -6.93
CA ARG A 1 3.80 -4.20 -7.32
C ARG A 1 2.81 -5.20 -6.74
N LYS A 2 2.39 -6.15 -7.54
CA LYS A 2 1.50 -7.24 -7.10
C LYS A 2 2.30 -8.54 -7.08
N THR A 3 2.09 -9.31 -6.01
CA THR A 3 2.69 -10.63 -5.82
C THR A 3 1.57 -11.63 -5.56
N CYS A 4 1.78 -12.89 -5.94
CA CYS A 4 0.78 -13.93 -5.73
C CYS A 4 1.46 -15.20 -5.23
N HIS A 5 1.04 -15.68 -4.07
CA HIS A 5 1.54 -16.90 -3.45
C HIS A 5 0.58 -18.04 -3.73
N ARG A 6 0.66 -18.59 -4.94
CA ARG A 6 -0.29 -19.62 -5.41
C ARG A 6 -0.30 -20.87 -4.55
N ASP A 7 0.87 -21.31 -4.10
CA ASP A 7 0.96 -22.51 -3.28
C ASP A 7 0.19 -22.37 -1.97
N LEU A 8 0.30 -21.20 -1.35
CA LEU A 8 -0.40 -20.90 -0.11
C LEU A 8 -1.90 -20.73 -0.35
N MET A 9 -2.26 -20.15 -1.48
CA MET A 9 -3.67 -20.00 -1.86
C MET A 9 -4.35 -21.35 -2.01
N GLU A 10 -3.71 -22.29 -2.70
CA GLU A 10 -4.23 -23.63 -2.89
C GLU A 10 -4.39 -24.37 -1.58
N GLN A 11 -3.46 -24.14 -0.65
CA GLN A 11 -3.39 -24.86 0.61
C GLN A 11 -4.34 -24.31 1.66
N TYR A 12 -4.56 -23.00 1.71
CA TYR A 12 -5.23 -22.34 2.83
C TYR A 12 -6.44 -21.50 2.48
N GLU A 13 -6.57 -21.05 1.23
CA GLU A 13 -7.63 -20.10 0.89
C GLU A 13 -8.80 -20.79 0.19
N ASN A 14 -10.04 -20.43 0.59
CA ASN A 14 -11.23 -20.83 -0.13
C ASN A 14 -11.28 -20.09 -1.47
N PRO A 15 -11.85 -20.73 -2.53
CA PRO A 15 -11.96 -20.08 -3.84
C PRO A 15 -12.73 -18.76 -3.75
N ILE A 16 -12.21 -17.73 -4.42
CA ILE A 16 -12.88 -16.44 -4.57
C ILE A 16 -12.85 -16.04 -6.04
N GLU A 17 -13.94 -15.40 -6.49
CA GLU A 17 -14.05 -15.00 -7.89
C GLU A 17 -13.20 -13.78 -8.20
N HIS A 18 -13.12 -12.86 -7.23
CA HIS A 18 -12.48 -11.58 -7.46
C HIS A 18 -11.87 -11.04 -6.17
N ALA A 19 -10.56 -10.84 -6.17
CA ALA A 19 -9.82 -10.42 -4.99
C ALA A 19 -9.59 -8.92 -4.93
N CYS A 20 -9.22 -8.31 -6.05
CA CYS A 20 -8.72 -6.95 -6.06
C CYS A 20 -8.80 -6.33 -7.46
N ASP A 21 -9.27 -5.08 -7.53
CA ASP A 21 -9.35 -4.32 -8.79
C ASP A 21 -8.06 -3.56 -9.11
N LEU A 22 -7.11 -3.55 -8.21
CA LEU A 22 -5.88 -2.79 -8.38
C LEU A 22 -5.00 -3.41 -9.46
N TYR A 23 -4.32 -2.57 -10.21
CA TYR A 23 -3.38 -3.00 -11.23
C TYR A 23 -2.03 -2.30 -11.07
N GLU A 24 -1.00 -2.95 -11.57
CA GLU A 24 0.38 -2.45 -11.47
C GLU A 24 0.52 -1.13 -12.23
N GLY A 25 1.15 -0.15 -11.59
CA GLY A 25 1.30 1.19 -12.16
C GLY A 25 0.17 2.15 -11.86
N GLN A 26 -0.88 1.70 -11.18
CA GLN A 26 -1.99 2.57 -10.79
C GLN A 26 -1.52 3.62 -9.79
N VAL A 27 -1.99 4.86 -9.97
CA VAL A 27 -1.59 6.01 -9.15
C VAL A 27 -2.78 6.57 -8.38
N PHE A 28 -2.58 6.85 -7.11
CA PHE A 28 -3.55 7.50 -6.23
C PHE A 28 -2.93 8.76 -5.64
N THR A 29 -3.75 9.77 -5.41
CA THR A 29 -3.34 11.00 -4.72
C THR A 29 -4.30 11.25 -3.57
N THR A 30 -3.78 11.67 -2.42
CA THR A 30 -4.57 11.94 -1.23
C THR A 30 -4.04 13.17 -0.49
N ASP A 31 -4.93 13.79 0.31
CA ASP A 31 -4.57 14.91 1.17
C ASP A 31 -3.85 14.47 2.46
N GLY A 32 -3.73 13.17 2.69
CA GLY A 32 -3.03 12.63 3.86
C GLY A 32 -3.93 12.00 4.91
N TRP A 33 -5.24 12.23 4.86
CA TRP A 33 -6.16 11.60 5.82
C TRP A 33 -7.39 10.97 5.20
N ARG A 34 -7.71 11.26 3.96
CA ARG A 34 -8.84 10.64 3.27
C ARG A 34 -8.35 9.53 2.36
N LYS A 35 -9.04 8.41 2.42
CA LYS A 35 -8.76 7.33 1.48
C LYS A 35 -9.02 7.82 0.05
N PRO A 36 -8.07 7.65 -0.89
CA PRO A 36 -8.31 7.98 -2.29
C PRO A 36 -9.42 7.10 -2.87
N ASP A 37 -10.20 7.64 -3.80
CA ASP A 37 -11.23 6.87 -4.50
C ASP A 37 -10.58 5.70 -5.24
N GLY A 38 -11.22 4.55 -5.19
CA GLY A 38 -10.75 3.35 -5.86
C GLY A 38 -9.76 2.51 -5.08
N LEU A 39 -9.27 2.99 -3.94
CA LEU A 39 -8.41 2.22 -3.06
C LEU A 39 -9.27 1.43 -2.07
N CYS A 40 -8.98 0.14 -1.89
CA CYS A 40 -9.76 -0.68 -0.97
C CYS A 40 -9.46 -0.36 0.50
N ASP A 41 -10.45 -0.62 1.36
CA ASP A 41 -10.33 -0.32 2.78
C ASP A 41 -9.22 -1.12 3.45
N SER A 42 -9.02 -2.37 3.05
CA SER A 42 -7.96 -3.21 3.61
C SER A 42 -6.58 -2.65 3.36
N ALA A 43 -6.32 -2.16 2.15
CA ALA A 43 -5.07 -1.50 1.83
C ALA A 43 -4.91 -0.21 2.63
N TRP A 44 -5.98 0.58 2.72
CA TRP A 44 -5.96 1.84 3.47
C TRP A 44 -5.63 1.65 4.94
N GLN A 45 -6.11 0.57 5.56
CA GLN A 45 -5.78 0.25 6.96
C GLN A 45 -4.28 0.13 7.20
N THR A 46 -3.55 -0.44 6.26
CA THR A 46 -2.10 -0.59 6.41
C THR A 46 -1.34 0.64 5.94
N LEU A 47 -1.86 1.36 4.95
CA LEU A 47 -1.19 2.52 4.36
C LEU A 47 -1.39 3.81 5.14
N SER A 48 -2.56 3.99 5.75
CA SER A 48 -2.94 5.29 6.31
C SER A 48 -1.99 5.86 7.36
N PRO A 49 -1.44 5.08 8.31
CA PRO A 49 -0.48 5.65 9.25
C PRO A 49 0.74 6.25 8.58
N PHE A 50 1.25 5.61 7.54
CA PHE A 50 2.41 6.10 6.80
C PHE A 50 2.05 7.31 5.94
N VAL A 51 0.89 7.28 5.31
CA VAL A 51 0.38 8.40 4.51
C VAL A 51 0.22 9.63 5.39
N MET A 52 -0.41 9.48 6.55
CA MET A 52 -0.62 10.58 7.49
C MET A 52 0.70 11.13 8.01
N THR A 53 1.64 10.26 8.35
CA THR A 53 2.95 10.66 8.83
C THR A 53 3.70 11.50 7.79
N LEU A 54 3.75 11.02 6.56
CA LEU A 54 4.44 11.72 5.47
C LEU A 54 3.74 13.02 5.10
N ALA A 55 2.42 13.04 5.08
CA ALA A 55 1.64 14.23 4.74
C ALA A 55 1.83 15.36 5.75
N HIS A 56 2.16 15.02 6.99
CA HIS A 56 2.38 15.99 8.07
C HIS A 56 3.86 16.30 8.31
N GLY A 57 4.70 15.99 7.34
CA GLY A 57 6.12 16.35 7.38
C GLY A 57 7.03 15.33 8.05
N GLY A 58 6.50 14.17 8.44
CA GLY A 58 7.33 13.09 8.95
C GLY A 58 8.22 12.53 7.84
N THR A 59 9.44 12.16 8.19
CA THR A 59 10.40 11.61 7.24
C THR A 59 11.27 10.56 7.92
N ASN A 60 12.11 9.93 7.12
CA ASN A 60 13.12 8.98 7.61
C ASN A 60 12.50 7.83 8.40
N ILE A 61 11.42 7.26 7.88
CA ILE A 61 10.73 6.12 8.51
C ILE A 61 11.71 4.95 8.63
N TYR A 62 11.71 4.30 9.78
CA TYR A 62 12.64 3.22 10.15
C TYR A 62 14.12 3.62 10.02
N ASP A 63 14.41 4.90 10.16
CA ASP A 63 15.78 5.43 10.28
C ASP A 63 16.72 4.92 9.17
N GLY A 64 16.52 5.45 7.97
CA GLY A 64 17.38 5.14 6.83
C GLY A 64 16.90 4.02 5.94
N TRP A 65 15.66 3.62 6.08
CA TRP A 65 15.08 2.54 5.27
C TRP A 65 14.96 2.90 3.79
N MET A 66 14.43 4.08 3.48
CA MET A 66 14.18 4.49 2.09
C MET A 66 15.25 5.45 1.60
N LYS A 67 15.65 5.31 0.32
CA LYS A 67 16.56 6.27 -0.30
C LYS A 67 16.00 7.68 -0.30
N ASN A 68 14.69 7.82 -0.60
CA ASN A 68 13.97 9.07 -0.43
C ASN A 68 13.38 9.08 0.98
N PRO A 69 13.88 9.94 1.90
CA PRO A 69 13.38 9.94 3.28
C PRO A 69 11.92 10.36 3.42
N ALA A 70 11.34 11.00 2.40
CA ALA A 70 9.93 11.38 2.38
C ALA A 70 9.07 10.36 1.65
N SER A 71 9.40 9.08 1.77
CA SER A 71 8.67 7.99 1.12
C SER A 71 8.63 6.75 2.00
N ALA A 72 7.78 5.80 1.61
CA ALA A 72 7.67 4.50 2.25
C ALA A 72 7.18 3.46 1.24
N MET A 73 7.58 2.22 1.43
CA MET A 73 7.10 1.10 0.63
C MET A 73 6.28 0.17 1.52
N ILE A 74 4.98 0.20 1.38
CA ILE A 74 4.05 -0.51 2.25
C ILE A 74 3.15 -1.41 1.40
N SER A 75 2.84 -2.59 1.89
CA SER A 75 1.92 -3.49 1.21
C SER A 75 0.55 -3.52 1.88
N CYS A 76 -0.47 -3.94 1.12
CA CYS A 76 -1.76 -4.26 1.70
C CYS A 76 -1.66 -5.51 2.58
N ASN A 77 -2.72 -5.80 3.32
CA ASN A 77 -2.72 -6.89 4.31
C ASN A 77 -3.18 -8.25 3.77
N ASP A 78 -3.32 -8.41 2.44
CA ASP A 78 -3.60 -9.71 1.86
C ASP A 78 -2.31 -10.53 1.80
N GLY A 79 -2.21 -11.56 2.64
CA GLY A 79 -1.02 -12.39 2.73
C GLY A 79 -0.83 -13.32 1.55
N PHE A 80 -1.87 -13.59 0.77
CA PHE A 80 -1.77 -14.49 -0.39
C PHE A 80 -1.33 -13.76 -1.67
N ARG A 81 -1.84 -12.54 -1.86
CA ARG A 81 -1.50 -11.72 -3.03
C ARG A 81 -1.33 -10.25 -2.64
N PRO A 82 -0.27 -9.97 -1.88
CA PRO A 82 -0.05 -8.61 -1.42
C PRO A 82 0.25 -7.66 -2.57
N VAL A 83 -0.25 -6.44 -2.45
CA VAL A 83 0.04 -5.35 -3.37
C VAL A 83 0.94 -4.36 -2.65
N SER A 84 2.09 -4.05 -3.23
CA SER A 84 3.04 -3.10 -2.68
C SER A 84 2.78 -1.71 -3.27
N PHE A 85 2.81 -0.71 -2.40
CA PHE A 85 2.57 0.69 -2.76
C PHE A 85 3.79 1.52 -2.40
N LEU A 86 4.28 2.29 -3.35
CA LEU A 86 5.25 3.33 -3.06
C LEU A 86 4.48 4.59 -2.68
N ILE A 87 4.72 5.07 -1.47
CA ILE A 87 4.09 6.29 -0.95
C ILE A 87 5.15 7.38 -0.96
N GLU A 88 4.84 8.50 -1.59
CA GLU A 88 5.76 9.63 -1.68
C GLU A 88 5.04 10.93 -1.36
N THR A 89 5.73 11.81 -0.64
CA THR A 89 5.24 13.16 -0.42
C THR A 89 5.43 13.97 -1.70
N LEU A 90 4.36 14.62 -2.15
CA LEU A 90 4.47 15.54 -3.28
C LEU A 90 5.02 16.88 -2.81
N GLU A 91 5.91 17.44 -3.59
CA GLU A 91 6.40 18.79 -3.33
C GLU A 91 5.30 19.80 -3.63
N LYS A 92 5.22 20.82 -2.79
CA LYS A 92 4.26 21.91 -2.97
C LYS A 92 4.87 23.04 -3.76
#